data_caa9c4e192069ce930e6db77fedf70e6
#
_entry.id   caa9c4e192069ce930e6db77fedf70e6
#
_cell.length_a   1.000
_cell.length_b   1.000
_cell.length_c   1.000
_cell.angle_alpha   90.00
_cell.angle_beta   90.00
_cell.angle_gamma   90.00
#
_symmetry.space_group_name_H-M   'P 1'
#
loop_
_entity.id
_entity.type
_entity.pdbx_description
1 polymer ?
#
loop_
_entity_poly.entity_id
_entity_poly.type
_entity_poly.pdbx_seq_one_letter_code
_entity_poly.pdbx_strand_id
1 'polypeptide(L)'
;MPRKKISEFRAKTILYDALDQQYAGLSIDTHDNDWSSLLIRLSDRERYVVKVDEGVKGRFKKGLVSLDRKASQLEEDISALKKKGYRYALIEPYRKHDQNAEYYLSIERTRDGNSVAYSKLGGVDVESNASAMQHELIGVAKSSNDIESEFGLPASSLDIINRAFNQNYFSFLEINPLILTGESILLLDAAVEIDDEATPLVGERWTITDVRDAVARTPEEIAIEELASQSQASFRLKVLNENGAVFLLLSGGGASIVVADEVASNGYGAQLANYGEYSGNPNEDETYLYTKQVISLMLRSEAKRKVLIISGGVANFTDIRITFRGVIRALEEAARRMQQQGIKVFVRRGGPHEAEGLAAMSSFLKSQGIYGLVSGPGMTLTDIVPAALETIKDGK
;
A
#
# COMPACT_ATOMS: atom_id res chain seq x y z
N MET A 1 1.94 1.03 11.46
CA MET A 1 1.58 2.10 10.51
C MET A 1 1.87 1.59 9.12
N PRO A 2 0.98 1.73 8.15
CA PRO A 2 1.28 1.33 6.79
C PRO A 2 2.36 2.26 6.23
N ARG A 3 3.53 1.72 5.94
CA ARG A 3 4.59 2.44 5.22
C ARG A 3 4.13 2.60 3.78
N LYS A 4 4.00 3.83 3.30
CA LYS A 4 3.66 4.14 1.92
C LYS A 4 4.88 4.64 1.17
N LYS A 5 5.00 4.26 -0.08
CA LYS A 5 6.07 4.75 -0.94
C LYS A 5 5.69 6.08 -1.57
N ILE A 6 6.64 6.99 -1.69
CA ILE A 6 6.49 8.17 -2.56
C ILE A 6 7.20 7.92 -3.91
N SER A 7 6.89 8.76 -4.90
CA SER A 7 7.55 8.72 -6.20
C SER A 7 9.07 8.90 -6.05
N GLU A 8 9.83 8.19 -6.85
CA GLU A 8 11.29 8.38 -6.91
C GLU A 8 11.64 9.81 -7.32
N PHE A 9 10.84 10.40 -8.23
CA PHE A 9 10.99 11.80 -8.60
C PHE A 9 10.95 12.73 -7.38
N ARG A 10 9.92 12.61 -6.54
CA ARG A 10 9.77 13.45 -5.34
C ARG A 10 10.85 13.16 -4.31
N ALA A 11 11.16 11.88 -4.08
CA ALA A 11 12.23 11.48 -3.16
C ALA A 11 13.57 12.12 -3.54
N LYS A 12 13.94 12.03 -4.82
CA LYS A 12 15.18 12.63 -5.33
C LYS A 12 15.15 14.16 -5.29
N THR A 13 14.01 14.78 -5.63
CA THR A 13 13.87 16.24 -5.50
C THR A 13 14.23 16.69 -4.09
N ILE A 14 13.64 16.06 -3.07
CA ILE A 14 13.91 16.38 -1.65
C ILE A 14 15.38 16.18 -1.29
N LEU A 15 15.99 15.08 -1.73
CA LEU A 15 17.36 14.74 -1.38
C LEU A 15 18.37 15.66 -2.09
N TYR A 16 18.18 15.96 -3.36
CA TYR A 16 19.03 16.87 -4.12
C TYR A 16 18.92 18.32 -3.62
N ASP A 17 17.70 18.79 -3.32
CA ASP A 17 17.49 20.11 -2.71
C ASP A 17 18.21 20.21 -1.35
N ALA A 18 18.13 19.16 -0.52
CA ALA A 18 18.84 19.14 0.75
C ALA A 18 20.36 19.17 0.59
N LEU A 19 20.90 18.53 -0.46
CA LEU A 19 22.33 18.50 -0.80
C LEU A 19 22.80 19.76 -1.54
N ASP A 20 21.94 20.76 -1.74
CA ASP A 20 22.20 21.97 -2.56
C ASP A 20 22.67 21.62 -3.98
N GLN A 21 22.05 20.60 -4.58
CA GLN A 21 22.35 20.14 -5.94
C GLN A 21 21.08 20.20 -6.81
N GLN A 22 21.26 20.58 -8.08
CA GLN A 22 20.15 20.63 -9.02
C GLN A 22 19.74 19.23 -9.46
N TYR A 23 18.44 18.90 -9.33
CA TYR A 23 17.86 17.68 -9.87
C TYR A 23 17.24 17.91 -11.25
N ALA A 24 17.64 17.12 -12.24
CA ALA A 24 17.19 17.24 -13.63
C ALA A 24 16.23 16.12 -14.05
N GLY A 25 15.51 15.51 -13.11
CA GLY A 25 14.48 14.52 -13.38
C GLY A 25 13.20 15.17 -13.93
N LEU A 26 12.43 14.41 -14.71
CA LEU A 26 11.12 14.79 -15.24
C LEU A 26 10.11 13.69 -14.94
N SER A 27 9.08 14.03 -14.17
CA SER A 27 7.96 13.12 -13.86
C SER A 27 6.89 13.19 -14.95
N ILE A 28 6.44 12.05 -15.44
CA ILE A 28 5.43 11.91 -16.48
C ILE A 28 4.21 11.16 -15.93
N ASP A 29 3.02 11.73 -16.04
CA ASP A 29 1.75 11.03 -15.90
C ASP A 29 1.28 10.60 -17.30
N THR A 30 1.32 9.32 -17.62
CA THR A 30 0.94 8.79 -18.93
C THR A 30 -0.54 8.93 -19.25
N HIS A 31 -1.38 9.25 -18.25
CA HIS A 31 -2.80 9.54 -18.43
C HIS A 31 -3.10 11.01 -18.71
N ASP A 32 -2.14 11.90 -18.48
CA ASP A 32 -2.22 13.27 -18.98
C ASP A 32 -2.17 13.25 -20.50
N ASN A 33 -2.98 14.07 -21.16
CA ASN A 33 -3.02 14.14 -22.62
C ASN A 33 -1.86 14.96 -23.22
N ASP A 34 -1.18 15.77 -22.41
CA ASP A 34 -0.15 16.71 -22.87
C ASP A 34 1.27 16.36 -22.39
N TRP A 35 1.49 15.15 -21.88
CA TRP A 35 2.81 14.75 -21.39
C TRP A 35 3.91 14.80 -22.50
N SER A 36 3.54 14.63 -23.78
CA SER A 36 4.49 14.71 -24.88
C SER A 36 5.09 16.12 -25.07
N SER A 37 4.36 17.16 -24.68
CA SER A 37 4.89 18.54 -24.71
C SER A 37 6.10 18.73 -23.79
N LEU A 38 6.19 17.97 -22.73
CA LEU A 38 7.30 18.01 -21.78
C LEU A 38 8.61 17.51 -22.41
N LEU A 39 8.52 16.63 -23.42
CA LEU A 39 9.69 16.07 -24.10
C LEU A 39 10.35 17.04 -25.07
N ILE A 40 9.64 18.08 -25.52
CA ILE A 40 10.14 19.07 -26.51
C ILE A 40 11.41 19.79 -26.02
N ARG A 41 11.57 19.89 -24.70
CA ARG A 41 12.72 20.55 -24.06
C ARG A 41 13.97 19.69 -24.01
N LEU A 42 13.86 18.40 -24.31
CA LEU A 42 14.93 17.43 -24.24
C LEU A 42 15.69 17.36 -25.57
N SER A 43 17.00 17.07 -25.52
CA SER A 43 17.91 17.13 -26.68
C SER A 43 18.48 15.75 -27.00
N ASP A 44 18.50 15.37 -28.27
CA ASP A 44 19.18 14.15 -28.74
C ASP A 44 20.72 14.15 -28.56
N ARG A 45 21.29 15.29 -28.16
CA ARG A 45 22.71 15.38 -27.76
C ARG A 45 22.98 14.76 -26.38
N GLU A 46 21.96 14.64 -25.59
CA GLU A 46 22.00 14.01 -24.28
C GLU A 46 21.45 12.58 -24.33
N ARG A 47 21.70 11.84 -23.29
CA ARG A 47 21.18 10.49 -23.10
C ARG A 47 20.32 10.44 -21.85
N TYR A 48 19.32 9.60 -21.86
CA TYR A 48 18.31 9.53 -20.81
C TYR A 48 18.07 8.11 -20.34
N VAL A 49 17.57 8.02 -19.13
CA VAL A 49 16.96 6.82 -18.56
C VAL A 49 15.46 7.05 -18.48
N VAL A 50 14.66 6.07 -18.88
CA VAL A 50 13.20 6.04 -18.65
C VAL A 50 12.90 4.89 -17.72
N LYS A 51 12.16 5.13 -16.65
CA LYS A 51 11.79 4.08 -15.70
C LYS A 51 10.39 4.30 -15.13
N VAL A 52 9.72 3.21 -14.74
CA VAL A 52 8.46 3.27 -14.01
C VAL A 52 8.68 3.95 -12.66
N ASP A 53 7.84 4.92 -12.31
CA ASP A 53 7.85 5.63 -11.02
C ASP A 53 6.64 5.25 -10.14
N GLU A 54 6.48 3.95 -9.96
CA GLU A 54 5.44 3.36 -9.11
C GLU A 54 6.09 2.29 -8.23
N GLY A 55 6.13 2.36 -6.99
CA GLY A 55 6.70 1.48 -5.97
C GLY A 55 7.11 0.03 -6.31
N VAL A 56 7.34 -0.28 -7.58
CA VAL A 56 7.67 -1.62 -8.11
C VAL A 56 9.12 -1.97 -7.81
N LYS A 57 9.35 -3.08 -7.13
CA LYS A 57 10.70 -3.62 -6.87
C LYS A 57 11.25 -4.37 -8.09
N GLY A 58 12.59 -4.32 -8.26
CA GLY A 58 13.28 -5.07 -9.31
C GLY A 58 12.92 -4.61 -10.73
N ARG A 59 12.73 -3.31 -10.94
CA ARG A 59 12.30 -2.71 -12.21
C ARG A 59 13.19 -3.10 -13.38
N PHE A 60 14.52 -3.14 -13.18
CA PHE A 60 15.45 -3.52 -14.22
C PHE A 60 15.23 -4.96 -14.70
N LYS A 61 15.14 -5.93 -13.75
CA LYS A 61 14.89 -7.35 -14.07
C LYS A 61 13.52 -7.58 -14.73
N LYS A 62 12.57 -6.65 -14.55
CA LYS A 62 11.21 -6.71 -15.14
C LYS A 62 11.09 -5.97 -16.48
N GLY A 63 12.19 -5.41 -17.00
CA GLY A 63 12.17 -4.63 -18.25
C GLY A 63 11.32 -3.34 -18.14
N LEU A 64 11.38 -2.69 -16.98
CA LEU A 64 10.68 -1.44 -16.66
C LEU A 64 11.63 -0.25 -16.56
N VAL A 65 12.87 -0.43 -17.04
CA VAL A 65 13.92 0.59 -17.15
C VAL A 65 14.54 0.51 -18.53
N SER A 66 14.57 1.64 -19.26
CA SER A 66 15.25 1.80 -20.54
C SER A 66 16.43 2.73 -20.33
N LEU A 67 17.65 2.25 -20.62
CA LEU A 67 18.88 3.00 -20.43
C LEU A 67 19.38 3.57 -21.77
N ASP A 68 20.20 4.63 -21.71
CA ASP A 68 20.94 5.23 -22.84
C ASP A 68 20.04 5.60 -24.03
N ARG A 69 18.91 6.25 -23.75
CA ARG A 69 17.91 6.65 -24.75
C ARG A 69 18.17 8.05 -25.28
N LYS A 70 17.89 8.29 -26.57
CA LYS A 70 17.81 9.64 -27.16
C LYS A 70 16.46 10.27 -26.85
N ALA A 71 16.37 11.59 -26.89
CA ALA A 71 15.10 12.30 -26.71
C ALA A 71 14.02 11.82 -27.69
N SER A 72 14.38 11.59 -28.94
CA SER A 72 13.50 11.07 -30.01
C SER A 72 12.94 9.67 -29.78
N GLN A 73 13.45 8.91 -28.80
CA GLN A 73 13.00 7.55 -28.45
C GLN A 73 12.10 7.50 -27.21
N LEU A 74 12.04 8.59 -26.44
CA LEU A 74 11.39 8.62 -25.14
C LEU A 74 9.87 8.43 -25.23
N GLU A 75 9.24 8.96 -26.28
CA GLU A 75 7.80 8.82 -26.50
C GLU A 75 7.40 7.35 -26.71
N GLU A 76 8.21 6.59 -27.44
CA GLU A 76 8.01 5.16 -27.64
C GLU A 76 8.13 4.39 -26.33
N ASP A 77 9.19 4.69 -25.54
CA ASP A 77 9.43 4.02 -24.25
C ASP A 77 8.27 4.29 -23.26
N ILE A 78 7.81 5.55 -23.13
CA ILE A 78 6.70 5.91 -22.25
C ILE A 78 5.40 5.24 -22.72
N SER A 79 5.13 5.25 -24.01
CA SER A 79 3.95 4.58 -24.58
C SER A 79 3.98 3.06 -24.33
N ALA A 80 5.16 2.44 -24.33
CA ALA A 80 5.31 1.04 -23.98
C ALA A 80 5.00 0.77 -22.49
N LEU A 81 5.42 1.67 -21.59
CA LEU A 81 5.07 1.57 -20.18
C LEU A 81 3.55 1.76 -19.95
N LYS A 82 2.93 2.75 -20.62
CA LYS A 82 1.47 2.94 -20.60
C LYS A 82 0.72 1.69 -21.07
N LYS A 83 1.15 1.05 -22.16
CA LYS A 83 0.55 -0.20 -22.66
C LYS A 83 0.67 -1.36 -21.66
N LYS A 84 1.72 -1.37 -20.84
CA LYS A 84 1.89 -2.33 -19.73
C LYS A 84 1.04 -2.00 -18.49
N GLY A 85 0.27 -0.91 -18.51
CA GLY A 85 -0.63 -0.50 -17.43
C GLY A 85 0.01 0.44 -16.39
N TYR A 86 1.21 0.96 -16.64
CA TYR A 86 1.87 1.91 -15.72
C TYR A 86 1.45 3.35 -16.04
N ARG A 87 1.08 4.08 -14.99
CA ARG A 87 0.65 5.46 -15.10
C ARG A 87 1.81 6.45 -14.98
N TYR A 88 2.79 6.18 -14.12
CA TYR A 88 3.86 7.13 -13.83
C TYR A 88 5.20 6.64 -14.35
N ALA A 89 5.89 7.54 -15.07
CA ALA A 89 7.25 7.31 -15.55
C ALA A 89 8.17 8.46 -15.10
N LEU A 90 9.44 8.13 -14.90
CA LEU A 90 10.50 9.06 -14.58
C LEU A 90 11.52 9.07 -15.71
N ILE A 91 11.87 10.25 -16.20
CA ILE A 91 12.95 10.48 -17.16
C ILE A 91 14.08 11.20 -16.43
N GLU A 92 15.30 10.70 -16.55
CA GLU A 92 16.50 11.30 -15.97
C GLU A 92 17.65 11.32 -16.96
N PRO A 93 18.61 12.25 -16.84
CA PRO A 93 19.85 12.19 -17.61
C PRO A 93 20.58 10.87 -17.33
N TYR A 94 20.94 10.13 -18.39
CA TYR A 94 21.75 8.93 -18.26
C TYR A 94 23.18 9.30 -17.86
N ARG A 95 23.68 8.71 -16.79
CA ARG A 95 25.05 8.92 -16.31
C ARG A 95 25.85 7.64 -16.48
N LYS A 96 26.71 7.60 -17.52
CA LYS A 96 27.63 6.49 -17.71
C LYS A 96 28.63 6.44 -16.56
N HIS A 97 28.76 5.29 -15.93
CA HIS A 97 29.65 5.05 -14.80
C HIS A 97 30.19 3.63 -14.84
N ASP A 98 31.23 3.35 -14.03
CA ASP A 98 31.71 2.01 -13.78
C ASP A 98 30.79 1.31 -12.75
N GLN A 99 30.37 0.10 -13.05
CA GLN A 99 29.55 -0.69 -12.10
C GLN A 99 30.27 -0.96 -10.77
N ASN A 100 31.60 -1.02 -10.79
CA ASN A 100 32.41 -1.16 -9.55
C ASN A 100 32.38 0.11 -8.67
N ALA A 101 31.87 1.23 -9.18
CA ALA A 101 31.70 2.48 -8.43
C ALA A 101 30.28 2.62 -7.84
N GLU A 102 29.46 1.57 -7.92
CA GLU A 102 28.12 1.53 -7.35
C GLU A 102 28.15 1.19 -5.86
N TYR A 103 27.66 2.12 -5.05
CA TYR A 103 27.54 2.01 -3.61
C TYR A 103 26.08 1.80 -3.22
N TYR A 104 25.87 1.23 -2.05
CA TYR A 104 24.55 1.07 -1.41
C TYR A 104 24.48 1.90 -0.13
N LEU A 105 23.38 2.61 0.07
CA LEU A 105 23.06 3.31 1.31
C LEU A 105 21.57 3.12 1.62
N SER A 106 21.24 2.75 2.86
CA SER A 106 19.87 2.85 3.34
C SER A 106 19.82 3.43 4.76
N ILE A 107 18.70 4.08 5.07
CA ILE A 107 18.39 4.58 6.41
C ILE A 107 17.01 4.06 6.79
N GLU A 108 16.91 3.45 7.95
CA GLU A 108 15.65 2.95 8.50
C GLU A 108 15.40 3.57 9.88
N ARG A 109 14.18 4.04 10.10
CA ARG A 109 13.74 4.51 11.41
C ARG A 109 13.46 3.32 12.31
N THR A 110 14.19 3.22 13.41
CA THR A 110 14.01 2.20 14.43
C THR A 110 13.55 2.83 15.75
N ARG A 111 13.25 1.99 16.73
CA ARG A 111 12.91 2.46 18.09
C ARG A 111 14.06 3.17 18.78
N ASP A 112 15.29 2.77 18.47
CA ASP A 112 16.50 3.24 19.15
C ASP A 112 17.20 4.39 18.39
N GLY A 113 16.65 4.80 17.24
CA GLY A 113 17.20 5.85 16.37
C GLY A 113 17.18 5.46 14.90
N ASN A 114 17.91 6.19 14.07
CA ASN A 114 18.04 5.84 12.65
C ASN A 114 19.18 4.83 12.46
N SER A 115 18.84 3.65 11.93
CA SER A 115 19.81 2.66 11.50
C SER A 115 20.26 2.96 10.07
N VAL A 116 21.56 3.01 9.85
CA VAL A 116 22.16 3.17 8.51
C VAL A 116 22.78 1.84 8.10
N ALA A 117 22.43 1.36 6.91
CA ALA A 117 23.13 0.27 6.28
C ALA A 117 23.86 0.78 5.03
N TYR A 118 25.11 0.37 4.85
CA TYR A 118 25.94 0.81 3.74
C TYR A 118 26.87 -0.31 3.24
N SER A 119 27.20 -0.24 1.94
CA SER A 119 28.13 -1.16 1.28
C SER A 119 28.80 -0.50 0.09
N LYS A 120 30.08 -0.81 -0.15
CA LYS A 120 30.81 -0.45 -1.38
C LYS A 120 30.43 -1.34 -2.58
N LEU A 121 29.51 -2.26 -2.40
CA LEU A 121 28.96 -3.16 -3.41
C LEU A 121 27.46 -2.86 -3.53
N GLY A 122 27.09 -1.95 -4.42
CA GLY A 122 25.71 -1.61 -4.75
C GLY A 122 25.21 -2.31 -6.02
N GLY A 123 24.09 -1.82 -6.54
CA GLY A 123 23.52 -2.27 -7.82
C GLY A 123 22.54 -3.44 -7.70
N VAL A 124 22.28 -4.11 -8.85
CA VAL A 124 21.18 -5.06 -9.04
C VAL A 124 21.28 -6.32 -8.15
N ASP A 125 22.47 -6.69 -7.74
CA ASP A 125 22.75 -7.93 -6.99
C ASP A 125 23.12 -7.69 -5.52
N VAL A 126 22.73 -6.53 -4.97
CA VAL A 126 23.00 -6.14 -3.58
C VAL A 126 22.47 -7.18 -2.57
N GLU A 127 21.33 -7.82 -2.87
CA GLU A 127 20.74 -8.86 -2.01
C GLU A 127 21.64 -10.09 -1.86
N SER A 128 22.41 -10.45 -2.89
CA SER A 128 23.40 -11.55 -2.83
C SER A 128 24.66 -11.17 -2.03
N ASN A 129 24.88 -9.86 -1.83
CA ASN A 129 26.02 -9.30 -1.10
C ASN A 129 25.65 -8.87 0.34
N ALA A 130 24.54 -9.36 0.88
CA ALA A 130 24.05 -8.98 2.22
C ALA A 130 25.08 -9.18 3.34
N SER A 131 25.99 -10.14 3.21
CA SER A 131 27.08 -10.36 4.17
C SER A 131 28.16 -9.26 4.18
N ALA A 132 28.24 -8.44 3.13
CA ALA A 132 29.15 -7.30 3.03
C ALA A 132 28.50 -5.98 3.51
N MET A 133 27.23 -6.03 3.92
CA MET A 133 26.48 -4.86 4.38
C MET A 133 26.80 -4.58 5.84
N GLN A 134 27.18 -3.35 6.14
CA GLN A 134 27.40 -2.88 7.50
C GLN A 134 26.15 -2.14 7.98
N HIS A 135 25.77 -2.35 9.25
CA HIS A 135 24.61 -1.75 9.89
C HIS A 135 25.03 -1.03 11.16
N GLU A 136 24.71 0.27 11.26
CA GLU A 136 25.08 1.10 12.39
C GLU A 136 23.93 2.04 12.81
N LEU A 137 23.86 2.36 14.09
CA LEU A 137 22.96 3.39 14.60
C LEU A 137 23.66 4.74 14.58
N ILE A 138 23.16 5.68 13.80
CA ILE A 138 23.75 7.02 13.71
C ILE A 138 23.59 7.74 15.06
N GLY A 139 24.71 8.29 15.55
CA GLY A 139 24.75 9.09 16.77
C GLY A 139 24.73 8.29 18.07
N VAL A 140 24.62 6.95 18.00
CA VAL A 140 24.67 6.05 19.17
C VAL A 140 25.89 5.15 19.11
N ALA A 141 26.05 4.38 18.03
CA ALA A 141 27.14 3.42 17.88
C ALA A 141 28.34 3.98 17.10
N LYS A 142 28.07 4.79 16.06
CA LYS A 142 29.09 5.47 15.24
C LYS A 142 28.72 6.90 14.93
N SER A 143 29.73 7.75 14.77
CA SER A 143 29.57 9.07 14.20
C SER A 143 29.56 9.04 12.68
N SER A 144 29.06 10.07 12.02
CA SER A 144 29.10 10.18 10.56
C SER A 144 30.55 10.19 10.02
N ASN A 145 31.52 10.68 10.80
CA ASN A 145 32.96 10.63 10.45
C ASN A 145 33.52 9.21 10.42
N ASP A 146 33.09 8.32 11.32
CA ASP A 146 33.51 6.93 11.31
C ASP A 146 33.00 6.22 10.07
N ILE A 147 31.73 6.48 9.69
CA ILE A 147 31.13 5.95 8.47
C ILE A 147 31.83 6.51 7.23
N GLU A 148 32.19 7.81 7.21
CA GLU A 148 32.98 8.41 6.11
C GLU A 148 34.30 7.66 5.90
N SER A 149 35.03 7.36 6.97
CA SER A 149 36.33 6.69 6.87
C SER A 149 36.24 5.28 6.27
N GLU A 150 35.14 4.59 6.51
CA GLU A 150 34.90 3.24 6.04
C GLU A 150 34.25 3.18 4.66
N PHE A 151 33.25 4.04 4.43
CA PHE A 151 32.37 4.03 3.27
C PHE A 151 32.84 5.00 2.16
N GLY A 152 33.41 6.14 2.58
CA GLY A 152 33.88 7.18 1.66
C GLY A 152 32.80 8.23 1.32
N LEU A 153 31.60 8.10 1.86
CA LEU A 153 30.57 9.14 1.76
C LEU A 153 30.92 10.27 2.75
N PRO A 154 31.04 11.53 2.32
CA PRO A 154 31.35 12.65 3.23
C PRO A 154 30.37 12.70 4.40
N ALA A 155 30.89 12.84 5.61
CA ALA A 155 30.09 12.90 6.85
C ALA A 155 29.02 13.98 6.77
N SER A 156 29.38 15.16 6.24
CA SER A 156 28.44 16.25 6.02
C SER A 156 27.28 15.87 5.12
N SER A 157 27.52 15.08 4.07
CA SER A 157 26.47 14.60 3.16
C SER A 157 25.57 13.58 3.83
N LEU A 158 26.13 12.66 4.62
CA LEU A 158 25.34 11.71 5.41
C LEU A 158 24.46 12.43 6.44
N ASP A 159 24.98 13.43 7.12
CA ASP A 159 24.23 14.24 8.09
C ASP A 159 23.09 15.02 7.41
N ILE A 160 23.33 15.56 6.21
CA ILE A 160 22.31 16.24 5.42
C ILE A 160 21.20 15.27 5.00
N ILE A 161 21.56 14.09 4.47
CA ILE A 161 20.60 13.06 4.07
C ILE A 161 19.79 12.59 5.29
N ASN A 162 20.44 12.33 6.42
CA ASN A 162 19.76 11.93 7.65
C ASN A 162 18.83 13.03 8.21
N ARG A 163 19.22 14.30 8.07
CA ARG A 163 18.36 15.44 8.41
C ARG A 163 17.13 15.50 7.50
N ALA A 164 17.32 15.37 6.18
CA ALA A 164 16.24 15.32 5.22
C ALA A 164 15.29 14.14 5.49
N PHE A 165 15.82 12.97 5.81
CA PHE A 165 15.07 11.79 6.25
C PHE A 165 14.14 12.10 7.44
N ASN A 166 14.68 12.74 8.48
CA ASN A 166 13.90 13.08 9.67
C ASN A 166 12.85 14.16 9.41
N GLN A 167 13.23 15.24 8.73
CA GLN A 167 12.34 16.38 8.47
C GLN A 167 11.16 16.03 7.56
N ASN A 168 11.32 15.05 6.68
CA ASN A 168 10.28 14.61 5.76
C ASN A 168 9.51 13.37 6.25
N TYR A 169 9.71 12.96 7.50
CA TYR A 169 9.04 11.80 8.10
C TYR A 169 9.22 10.52 7.27
N PHE A 170 10.41 10.35 6.70
CA PHE A 170 10.74 9.10 6.05
C PHE A 170 10.84 7.99 7.10
N SER A 171 10.32 6.83 6.81
CA SER A 171 10.44 5.64 7.64
C SER A 171 11.50 4.68 7.12
N PHE A 172 11.75 4.73 5.82
CA PHE A 172 12.80 3.99 5.12
C PHE A 172 13.27 4.80 3.91
N LEU A 173 14.57 4.82 3.68
CA LEU A 173 15.23 5.36 2.50
C LEU A 173 16.24 4.33 2.01
N GLU A 174 16.22 4.01 0.73
CA GLU A 174 17.23 3.19 0.05
C GLU A 174 17.74 3.95 -1.17
N ILE A 175 19.04 4.08 -1.29
CA ILE A 175 19.73 4.64 -2.46
C ILE A 175 20.62 3.54 -3.03
N ASN A 176 20.23 2.98 -4.18
CA ASN A 176 20.90 1.86 -4.78
C ASN A 176 20.70 1.80 -6.32
N PRO A 177 21.71 2.23 -7.10
CA PRO A 177 23.05 2.62 -6.66
C PRO A 177 23.21 4.12 -6.32
N LEU A 178 24.19 4.36 -5.47
CA LEU A 178 24.78 5.66 -5.16
C LEU A 178 26.15 5.73 -5.83
N ILE A 179 26.50 6.86 -6.45
CA ILE A 179 27.84 7.09 -7.05
C ILE A 179 28.46 8.31 -6.39
N LEU A 180 29.72 8.18 -6.00
CA LEU A 180 30.54 9.29 -5.50
C LEU A 180 31.42 9.84 -6.64
N THR A 181 31.27 11.12 -6.99
CA THR A 181 32.02 11.80 -8.03
C THR A 181 32.70 13.03 -7.47
N GLY A 182 33.92 12.84 -6.90
CA GLY A 182 34.63 13.92 -6.22
C GLY A 182 33.80 14.47 -5.06
N GLU A 183 33.34 15.73 -5.15
CA GLU A 183 32.52 16.38 -4.12
C GLU A 183 31.00 16.17 -4.34
N SER A 184 30.58 15.58 -5.45
CA SER A 184 29.16 15.40 -5.79
C SER A 184 28.69 13.96 -5.56
N ILE A 185 27.42 13.82 -5.21
CA ILE A 185 26.76 12.53 -5.03
C ILE A 185 25.70 12.38 -6.11
N LEU A 186 25.71 11.24 -6.80
CA LEU A 186 24.67 10.91 -7.78
C LEU A 186 23.77 9.80 -7.20
N LEU A 187 22.49 10.08 -7.11
CA LEU A 187 21.47 9.14 -6.69
C LEU A 187 20.84 8.53 -7.95
N LEU A 188 21.30 7.34 -8.36
CA LEU A 188 20.80 6.73 -9.59
C LEU A 188 19.45 6.06 -9.41
N ASP A 189 19.21 5.53 -8.23
CA ASP A 189 17.89 5.02 -7.81
C ASP A 189 17.65 5.39 -6.34
N ALA A 190 16.43 5.80 -6.01
CA ALA A 190 16.05 6.12 -4.65
C ALA A 190 14.63 5.61 -4.37
N ALA A 191 14.50 4.76 -3.35
CA ALA A 191 13.22 4.29 -2.85
C ALA A 191 12.97 4.83 -1.44
N VAL A 192 11.84 5.49 -1.24
CA VAL A 192 11.47 6.08 0.04
C VAL A 192 10.11 5.58 0.49
N GLU A 193 10.04 5.17 1.75
CA GLU A 193 8.79 4.93 2.46
C GLU A 193 8.59 6.05 3.49
N ILE A 194 7.36 6.52 3.58
CA ILE A 194 6.95 7.61 4.47
C ILE A 194 5.94 7.12 5.50
N ASP A 195 5.79 7.90 6.55
CA ASP A 195 4.63 7.86 7.44
C ASP A 195 3.58 8.82 6.88
N ASP A 196 2.52 8.29 6.27
CA ASP A 196 1.48 9.10 5.63
C ASP A 196 0.60 9.87 6.62
N GLU A 197 0.57 9.49 7.89
CA GLU A 197 -0.07 10.27 8.96
C GLU A 197 0.65 11.61 9.20
N ALA A 198 1.91 11.75 8.75
CA ALA A 198 2.65 13.00 8.83
C ALA A 198 2.26 14.02 7.75
N THR A 199 1.36 13.70 6.82
CA THR A 199 0.93 14.62 5.73
C THR A 199 0.63 16.05 6.22
N PRO A 200 -0.08 16.28 7.35
CA PRO A 200 -0.33 17.64 7.84
C PRO A 200 0.91 18.38 8.34
N LEU A 201 2.02 17.67 8.61
CA LEU A 201 3.22 18.21 9.22
C LEU A 201 4.32 18.56 8.20
N VAL A 202 4.24 17.98 6.99
CA VAL A 202 5.30 18.12 5.98
C VAL A 202 5.09 19.32 5.05
N GLY A 203 3.91 19.95 5.07
CA GLY A 203 3.59 21.07 4.18
C GLY A 203 3.62 20.65 2.70
N GLU A 204 4.36 21.41 1.87
CA GLU A 204 4.46 21.15 0.43
C GLU A 204 5.65 20.26 0.04
N ARG A 205 6.44 19.78 1.02
CA ARG A 205 7.64 18.96 0.73
C ARG A 205 7.31 17.66 0.01
N TRP A 206 6.22 17.02 0.39
CA TRP A 206 5.54 15.97 -0.36
C TRP A 206 4.04 15.98 -0.02
N THR A 207 3.23 15.44 -0.92
CA THR A 207 1.77 15.43 -0.80
C THR A 207 1.23 14.03 -1.08
N ILE A 208 -0.05 13.82 -0.82
CA ILE A 208 -0.71 12.55 -1.13
C ILE A 208 -0.62 12.19 -2.62
N THR A 209 -0.47 13.18 -3.51
CA THR A 209 -0.31 12.95 -4.95
C THR A 209 1.07 12.41 -5.31
N ASP A 210 2.06 12.51 -4.42
CA ASP A 210 3.38 11.90 -4.58
C ASP A 210 3.41 10.44 -4.13
N VAL A 211 2.39 9.97 -3.39
CA VAL A 211 2.30 8.58 -2.92
C VAL A 211 2.10 7.64 -4.10
N ARG A 212 2.88 6.56 -4.12
CA ARG A 212 2.86 5.52 -5.14
C ARG A 212 2.57 4.17 -4.49
N ASP A 213 1.41 3.64 -4.76
CA ASP A 213 1.08 2.29 -4.34
C ASP A 213 1.75 1.29 -5.29
N ALA A 214 2.44 0.30 -4.73
CA ALA A 214 3.10 -0.77 -5.51
C ALA A 214 2.11 -1.72 -6.20
N VAL A 215 0.85 -1.65 -5.79
CA VAL A 215 -0.28 -2.40 -6.36
C VAL A 215 -1.37 -1.39 -6.68
N ALA A 216 -1.88 -1.42 -7.90
CA ALA A 216 -3.01 -0.59 -8.29
C ALA A 216 -4.17 -0.85 -7.32
N ARG A 217 -4.79 0.24 -6.83
CA ARG A 217 -5.96 0.13 -5.97
C ARG A 217 -7.12 -0.41 -6.78
N THR A 218 -7.90 -1.28 -6.17
CA THR A 218 -9.12 -1.76 -6.79
C THR A 218 -10.18 -0.64 -6.81
N PRO A 219 -11.17 -0.70 -7.72
CA PRO A 219 -12.28 0.27 -7.72
C PRO A 219 -13.00 0.33 -6.37
N GLU A 220 -13.08 -0.79 -5.66
CA GLU A 220 -13.70 -0.87 -4.35
C GLU A 220 -12.88 -0.16 -3.26
N GLU A 221 -11.55 -0.28 -3.29
CA GLU A 221 -10.67 0.47 -2.37
C GLU A 221 -10.82 1.98 -2.59
N ILE A 222 -10.84 2.42 -3.84
CA ILE A 222 -11.03 3.84 -4.20
C ILE A 222 -12.39 4.35 -3.71
N ALA A 223 -13.48 3.60 -3.96
CA ALA A 223 -14.82 3.98 -3.53
C ALA A 223 -14.94 4.12 -1.99
N ILE A 224 -14.21 3.27 -1.23
CA ILE A 224 -14.20 3.37 0.23
C ILE A 224 -13.34 4.53 0.72
N GLU A 225 -12.26 4.88 0.06
CA GLU A 225 -11.49 6.09 0.38
C GLU A 225 -12.32 7.36 0.15
N GLU A 226 -13.08 7.42 -0.94
CA GLU A 226 -14.00 8.53 -1.21
C GLU A 226 -15.08 8.63 -0.13
N LEU A 227 -15.69 7.51 0.26
CA LEU A 227 -16.65 7.46 1.35
C LEU A 227 -16.03 7.95 2.67
N ALA A 228 -14.83 7.49 3.02
CA ALA A 228 -14.12 7.89 4.22
C ALA A 228 -13.80 9.39 4.24
N SER A 229 -13.46 9.98 3.09
CA SER A 229 -13.16 11.41 2.97
C SER A 229 -14.37 12.33 3.21
N GLN A 230 -15.58 11.81 3.06
CA GLN A 230 -16.85 12.55 3.19
C GLN A 230 -17.59 12.26 4.49
N SER A 231 -17.14 11.28 5.27
CA SER A 231 -17.80 10.81 6.48
C SER A 231 -17.07 11.22 7.75
N GLN A 232 -17.83 11.39 8.84
CA GLN A 232 -17.27 11.48 10.20
C GLN A 232 -16.94 10.09 10.78
N ALA A 233 -17.51 9.03 10.22
CA ALA A 233 -17.19 7.65 10.57
C ALA A 233 -15.88 7.22 9.86
N SER A 234 -15.25 6.20 10.42
CA SER A 234 -14.02 5.62 9.83
C SER A 234 -14.37 4.45 8.94
N PHE A 235 -13.82 4.43 7.74
CA PHE A 235 -13.94 3.33 6.79
C PHE A 235 -12.56 2.97 6.24
N ARG A 236 -12.25 1.68 6.21
CA ARG A 236 -11.01 1.16 5.61
C ARG A 236 -11.33 -0.13 4.86
N LEU A 237 -10.76 -0.28 3.69
CA LEU A 237 -10.82 -1.52 2.91
C LEU A 237 -9.47 -1.73 2.24
N LYS A 238 -8.93 -2.94 2.37
CA LYS A 238 -7.76 -3.41 1.65
C LYS A 238 -8.07 -4.75 1.02
N VAL A 239 -7.90 -4.86 -0.28
CA VAL A 239 -7.99 -6.13 -1.01
C VAL A 239 -6.67 -6.86 -0.86
N LEU A 240 -6.71 -8.07 -0.35
CA LEU A 240 -5.55 -8.93 -0.11
C LEU A 240 -5.41 -9.99 -1.21
N ASN A 241 -6.53 -10.58 -1.63
CA ASN A 241 -6.59 -11.55 -2.70
C ASN A 241 -7.95 -11.43 -3.42
N GLU A 242 -7.96 -10.93 -4.66
CA GLU A 242 -9.18 -10.77 -5.45
C GLU A 242 -9.91 -12.09 -5.71
N ASN A 243 -9.19 -13.21 -5.70
CA ASN A 243 -9.72 -14.57 -5.86
C ASN A 243 -9.81 -15.33 -4.52
N GLY A 244 -9.80 -14.62 -3.40
CA GLY A 244 -10.00 -15.21 -2.08
C GLY A 244 -11.39 -15.81 -1.90
N ALA A 245 -11.51 -16.70 -0.90
CA ALA A 245 -12.74 -17.41 -0.55
C ALA A 245 -13.42 -16.84 0.70
N VAL A 246 -12.68 -16.12 1.57
CA VAL A 246 -13.17 -15.57 2.83
C VAL A 246 -13.27 -14.05 2.72
N PHE A 247 -14.50 -13.53 2.79
CA PHE A 247 -14.80 -12.11 2.74
C PHE A 247 -15.21 -11.60 4.11
N LEU A 248 -14.64 -10.46 4.50
CA LEU A 248 -14.84 -9.86 5.81
C LEU A 248 -15.60 -8.53 5.70
N LEU A 249 -16.68 -8.40 6.44
CA LEU A 249 -17.41 -7.17 6.69
C LEU A 249 -17.34 -6.88 8.20
N LEU A 250 -16.31 -6.16 8.62
CA LEU A 250 -15.95 -6.04 10.01
C LEU A 250 -16.26 -4.67 10.59
N SER A 251 -16.41 -4.60 11.89
CA SER A 251 -16.71 -3.38 12.62
C SER A 251 -15.85 -3.25 13.88
N GLY A 252 -15.14 -2.10 13.99
CA GLY A 252 -14.25 -1.78 15.10
C GLY A 252 -12.83 -2.32 14.90
N GLY A 253 -11.82 -1.43 14.91
CA GLY A 253 -10.45 -1.72 14.51
C GLY A 253 -9.80 -2.90 15.23
N GLY A 254 -9.85 -2.92 16.58
CA GLY A 254 -9.24 -4.01 17.35
C GLY A 254 -9.91 -5.37 17.11
N ALA A 255 -11.25 -5.40 17.07
CA ALA A 255 -12.00 -6.63 16.80
C ALA A 255 -11.74 -7.16 15.39
N SER A 256 -11.58 -6.28 14.41
CA SER A 256 -11.31 -6.63 13.01
C SER A 256 -9.99 -7.35 12.84
N ILE A 257 -8.94 -6.89 13.53
CA ILE A 257 -7.63 -7.56 13.52
C ILE A 257 -7.75 -8.99 14.04
N VAL A 258 -8.40 -9.15 15.21
CA VAL A 258 -8.55 -10.46 15.85
C VAL A 258 -9.31 -11.46 14.96
N VAL A 259 -10.36 -11.02 14.27
CA VAL A 259 -11.12 -11.90 13.34
C VAL A 259 -10.28 -12.28 12.11
N ALA A 260 -9.53 -11.33 11.55
CA ALA A 260 -8.67 -11.60 10.40
C ALA A 260 -7.50 -12.54 10.77
N ASP A 261 -6.89 -12.33 11.93
CA ASP A 261 -5.83 -13.21 12.45
C ASP A 261 -6.36 -14.63 12.73
N GLU A 262 -7.59 -14.75 13.22
CA GLU A 262 -8.22 -16.07 13.43
C GLU A 262 -8.42 -16.81 12.10
N VAL A 263 -8.82 -16.11 11.01
CA VAL A 263 -8.88 -16.73 9.67
C VAL A 263 -7.50 -17.24 9.25
N ALA A 264 -6.45 -16.45 9.46
CA ALA A 264 -5.09 -16.85 9.12
C ALA A 264 -4.60 -18.02 9.98
N SER A 265 -4.86 -18.00 11.29
CA SER A 265 -4.49 -19.04 12.25
C SER A 265 -5.16 -20.38 11.96
N ASN A 266 -6.37 -20.37 11.40
CA ASN A 266 -7.06 -21.57 10.91
C ASN A 266 -6.54 -22.06 9.53
N GLY A 267 -5.46 -21.49 8.99
CA GLY A 267 -4.82 -21.90 7.74
C GLY A 267 -5.47 -21.36 6.48
N TYR A 268 -6.33 -20.33 6.57
CA TYR A 268 -7.01 -19.69 5.44
C TYR A 268 -6.45 -18.29 5.11
N GLY A 269 -5.27 -17.91 5.61
CA GLY A 269 -4.67 -16.60 5.34
C GLY A 269 -4.52 -16.29 3.84
N ALA A 270 -4.09 -17.27 3.04
CA ALA A 270 -3.99 -17.13 1.59
C ALA A 270 -5.37 -17.01 0.88
N GLN A 271 -6.45 -17.43 1.53
CA GLN A 271 -7.83 -17.37 1.03
C GLN A 271 -8.57 -16.10 1.51
N LEU A 272 -7.94 -15.30 2.37
CA LEU A 272 -8.52 -14.07 2.87
C LEU A 272 -8.55 -13.04 1.74
N ALA A 273 -9.77 -12.65 1.33
CA ALA A 273 -9.98 -11.78 0.18
C ALA A 273 -9.73 -10.31 0.50
N ASN A 274 -10.16 -9.87 1.67
CA ASN A 274 -10.04 -8.47 2.08
C ASN A 274 -9.83 -8.36 3.58
N TYR A 275 -9.23 -7.26 3.98
CA TYR A 275 -9.23 -6.73 5.35
C TYR A 275 -9.81 -5.32 5.33
N GLY A 276 -10.50 -4.97 6.38
CA GLY A 276 -11.05 -3.63 6.53
C GLY A 276 -12.10 -3.57 7.63
N GLU A 277 -12.56 -2.35 7.91
CA GLU A 277 -13.54 -2.12 8.95
C GLU A 277 -14.34 -0.85 8.69
N TYR A 278 -15.49 -0.78 9.38
CA TYR A 278 -16.17 0.47 9.63
C TYR A 278 -16.31 0.70 11.13
N SER A 279 -16.22 1.95 11.56
CA SER A 279 -16.37 2.33 12.98
C SER A 279 -16.83 3.79 13.10
N GLY A 280 -17.06 4.28 14.33
CA GLY A 280 -17.44 5.67 14.53
C GLY A 280 -18.93 5.98 14.26
N ASN A 281 -19.81 4.99 14.40
CA ASN A 281 -21.26 5.13 14.25
C ASN A 281 -21.73 5.57 12.85
N PRO A 282 -21.37 4.82 11.80
CA PRO A 282 -21.86 5.11 10.45
C PRO A 282 -23.38 5.00 10.35
N ASN A 283 -23.96 5.80 9.48
CA ASN A 283 -25.40 5.75 9.20
C ASN A 283 -25.77 4.59 8.26
N GLU A 284 -27.06 4.49 7.92
CA GLU A 284 -27.60 3.42 7.07
C GLU A 284 -27.01 3.45 5.65
N ASP A 285 -26.90 4.65 5.03
CA ASP A 285 -26.40 4.79 3.67
C ASP A 285 -24.90 4.50 3.59
N GLU A 286 -24.14 4.94 4.57
CA GLU A 286 -22.71 4.67 4.65
C GLU A 286 -22.42 3.18 4.80
N THR A 287 -23.15 2.49 5.68
CA THR A 287 -23.01 1.02 5.82
C THR A 287 -23.48 0.27 4.58
N TYR A 288 -24.51 0.76 3.88
CA TYR A 288 -24.93 0.21 2.60
C TYR A 288 -23.82 0.34 1.55
N LEU A 289 -23.24 1.53 1.38
CA LEU A 289 -22.18 1.77 0.39
C LEU A 289 -20.94 0.92 0.67
N TYR A 290 -20.52 0.85 1.93
CA TYR A 290 -19.39 0.00 2.34
C TYR A 290 -19.64 -1.48 2.05
N THR A 291 -20.81 -1.99 2.46
CA THR A 291 -21.19 -3.39 2.25
C THR A 291 -21.25 -3.75 0.76
N LYS A 292 -21.74 -2.83 -0.05
CA LYS A 292 -21.82 -2.99 -1.51
C LYS A 292 -20.45 -3.22 -2.15
N GLN A 293 -19.39 -2.54 -1.67
CA GLN A 293 -18.04 -2.76 -2.17
C GLN A 293 -17.50 -4.15 -1.80
N VAL A 294 -17.71 -4.59 -0.56
CA VAL A 294 -17.32 -5.96 -0.15
C VAL A 294 -18.07 -7.03 -0.95
N ILE A 295 -19.37 -6.83 -1.21
CA ILE A 295 -20.16 -7.73 -2.04
C ILE A 295 -19.67 -7.73 -3.50
N SER A 296 -19.31 -6.58 -4.06
CA SER A 296 -18.73 -6.48 -5.40
C SER A 296 -17.49 -7.36 -5.55
N LEU A 297 -16.54 -7.23 -4.63
CA LEU A 297 -15.35 -8.08 -4.57
C LEU A 297 -15.72 -9.57 -4.50
N MET A 298 -16.64 -9.93 -3.61
CA MET A 298 -17.05 -11.30 -3.38
C MET A 298 -17.69 -11.95 -4.61
N LEU A 299 -18.56 -11.23 -5.31
CA LEU A 299 -19.26 -11.73 -6.49
C LEU A 299 -18.36 -11.84 -7.72
N ARG A 300 -17.24 -11.07 -7.76
CA ARG A 300 -16.24 -11.10 -8.82
C ARG A 300 -15.20 -12.21 -8.63
N SER A 301 -14.94 -12.62 -7.39
CA SER A 301 -13.97 -13.67 -7.09
C SER A 301 -14.31 -14.99 -7.79
N GLU A 302 -13.29 -15.64 -8.34
CA GLU A 302 -13.36 -16.94 -9.03
C GLU A 302 -13.29 -18.13 -8.06
N ALA A 303 -13.19 -17.91 -6.75
CA ALA A 303 -13.20 -18.97 -5.76
C ALA A 303 -14.48 -19.82 -5.87
N LYS A 304 -14.31 -21.13 -5.92
CA LYS A 304 -15.44 -22.09 -6.09
C LYS A 304 -16.44 -22.07 -4.93
N ARG A 305 -15.95 -21.85 -3.73
CA ARG A 305 -16.77 -21.71 -2.51
C ARG A 305 -16.37 -20.45 -1.80
N LYS A 306 -17.35 -19.69 -1.34
CA LYS A 306 -17.12 -18.39 -0.72
C LYS A 306 -17.98 -18.23 0.53
N VAL A 307 -17.47 -17.49 1.50
CA VAL A 307 -18.18 -17.16 2.73
C VAL A 307 -18.03 -15.67 3.05
N LEU A 308 -19.09 -15.06 3.55
CA LEU A 308 -19.09 -13.71 4.10
C LEU A 308 -19.22 -13.78 5.63
N ILE A 309 -18.23 -13.20 6.32
CA ILE A 309 -18.24 -13.06 7.78
C ILE A 309 -18.50 -11.59 8.12
N ILE A 310 -19.63 -11.32 8.77
CA ILE A 310 -20.03 -10.02 9.30
C ILE A 310 -19.79 -10.06 10.79
N SER A 311 -18.73 -9.40 11.29
CA SER A 311 -18.34 -9.50 12.68
C SER A 311 -17.84 -8.19 13.26
N GLY A 312 -17.79 -8.11 14.57
CA GLY A 312 -17.27 -6.98 15.32
C GLY A 312 -17.43 -7.15 16.82
N GLY A 313 -16.74 -6.32 17.59
CA GLY A 313 -16.89 -6.25 19.05
C GLY A 313 -18.30 -5.85 19.48
N VAL A 314 -18.51 -5.77 20.78
CA VAL A 314 -19.72 -5.15 21.34
C VAL A 314 -19.58 -3.63 21.23
N ALA A 315 -20.47 -3.00 20.47
CA ALA A 315 -20.45 -1.55 20.28
C ALA A 315 -20.96 -0.81 21.51
N ASN A 316 -20.34 0.31 21.83
CA ASN A 316 -20.80 1.17 22.93
C ASN A 316 -21.97 2.08 22.52
N PHE A 317 -21.89 2.66 21.31
CA PHE A 317 -22.86 3.67 20.85
C PHE A 317 -23.35 3.47 19.42
N THR A 318 -22.80 2.54 18.66
CA THR A 318 -23.29 2.23 17.29
C THR A 318 -24.61 1.46 17.40
N ASP A 319 -25.67 2.00 16.81
CA ASP A 319 -26.98 1.31 16.72
C ASP A 319 -26.91 0.16 15.71
N ILE A 320 -26.96 -1.07 16.20
CA ILE A 320 -26.85 -2.28 15.37
C ILE A 320 -28.03 -2.41 14.41
N ARG A 321 -29.21 -1.94 14.82
CA ARG A 321 -30.40 -1.94 13.97
C ARG A 321 -30.22 -1.03 12.74
N ILE A 322 -29.65 0.16 12.92
CA ILE A 322 -29.42 1.11 11.82
C ILE A 322 -28.36 0.57 10.86
N THR A 323 -27.22 0.15 11.40
CA THR A 323 -26.14 -0.39 10.56
C THR A 323 -26.59 -1.64 9.81
N PHE A 324 -27.34 -2.54 10.43
CA PHE A 324 -27.84 -3.73 9.77
C PHE A 324 -28.91 -3.45 8.70
N ARG A 325 -29.68 -2.36 8.81
CA ARG A 325 -30.56 -1.97 7.69
C ARG A 325 -29.76 -1.67 6.43
N GLY A 326 -28.67 -0.92 6.54
CA GLY A 326 -27.80 -0.66 5.41
C GLY A 326 -27.16 -1.94 4.83
N VAL A 327 -26.67 -2.82 5.71
CA VAL A 327 -26.13 -4.12 5.31
C VAL A 327 -27.18 -4.99 4.62
N ILE A 328 -28.37 -5.11 5.19
CA ILE A 328 -29.47 -5.91 4.59
C ILE A 328 -29.86 -5.37 3.21
N ARG A 329 -29.98 -4.04 3.06
CA ARG A 329 -30.28 -3.40 1.77
C ARG A 329 -29.27 -3.78 0.69
N ALA A 330 -27.96 -3.78 1.01
CA ALA A 330 -26.92 -4.19 0.07
C ALA A 330 -26.95 -5.70 -0.24
N LEU A 331 -27.20 -6.53 0.77
CA LEU A 331 -27.34 -7.97 0.59
C LEU A 331 -28.57 -8.32 -0.24
N GLU A 332 -29.67 -7.59 -0.12
CA GLU A 332 -30.92 -7.81 -0.87
C GLU A 332 -30.70 -7.66 -2.37
N GLU A 333 -29.96 -6.63 -2.81
CA GLU A 333 -29.60 -6.43 -4.23
C GLU A 333 -28.79 -7.60 -4.80
N ALA A 334 -28.03 -8.30 -3.95
CA ALA A 334 -27.10 -9.35 -4.35
C ALA A 334 -27.61 -10.78 -4.04
N ALA A 335 -28.65 -10.92 -3.24
CA ALA A 335 -29.07 -12.18 -2.62
C ALA A 335 -29.24 -13.34 -3.63
N ARG A 336 -29.86 -13.09 -4.78
CA ARG A 336 -30.05 -14.08 -5.84
C ARG A 336 -28.72 -14.62 -6.38
N ARG A 337 -27.75 -13.71 -6.63
CA ARG A 337 -26.43 -14.10 -7.12
C ARG A 337 -25.63 -14.83 -6.04
N MET A 338 -25.73 -14.41 -4.80
CA MET A 338 -25.10 -15.08 -3.66
C MET A 338 -25.65 -16.49 -3.49
N GLN A 339 -26.95 -16.66 -3.56
CA GLN A 339 -27.61 -17.96 -3.47
C GLN A 339 -27.16 -18.90 -4.62
N GLN A 340 -27.11 -18.39 -5.85
CA GLN A 340 -26.67 -19.18 -7.02
C GLN A 340 -25.20 -19.61 -6.88
N GLN A 341 -24.36 -18.83 -6.24
CA GLN A 341 -22.95 -19.15 -5.97
C GLN A 341 -22.75 -19.94 -4.66
N GLY A 342 -23.83 -20.32 -3.97
CA GLY A 342 -23.76 -21.08 -2.72
C GLY A 342 -23.15 -20.33 -1.54
N ILE A 343 -23.09 -19.00 -1.60
CA ILE A 343 -22.47 -18.16 -0.56
C ILE A 343 -23.35 -18.18 0.69
N LYS A 344 -22.73 -18.38 1.85
CA LYS A 344 -23.38 -18.28 3.16
C LYS A 344 -22.83 -17.09 3.94
N VAL A 345 -23.71 -16.46 4.73
CA VAL A 345 -23.40 -15.30 5.55
C VAL A 345 -23.40 -15.68 7.02
N PHE A 346 -22.32 -15.39 7.69
CA PHE A 346 -22.13 -15.64 9.12
C PHE A 346 -22.05 -14.30 9.86
N VAL A 347 -22.82 -14.13 10.91
CA VAL A 347 -22.97 -12.86 11.61
C VAL A 347 -22.70 -13.04 13.10
N ARG A 348 -21.81 -12.25 13.65
CA ARG A 348 -21.60 -12.10 15.09
C ARG A 348 -21.47 -10.62 15.44
N ARG A 349 -22.46 -10.07 16.16
CA ARG A 349 -22.46 -8.64 16.50
C ARG A 349 -23.15 -8.41 17.84
N GLY A 350 -22.68 -7.38 18.58
CA GLY A 350 -23.29 -6.92 19.83
C GLY A 350 -23.31 -5.40 19.89
N GLY A 351 -24.22 -4.85 20.70
CA GLY A 351 -24.30 -3.41 20.96
C GLY A 351 -25.74 -2.91 21.09
N PRO A 352 -25.97 -1.58 21.11
CA PRO A 352 -27.30 -0.99 21.17
C PRO A 352 -28.26 -1.55 20.13
N HIS A 353 -29.46 -1.92 20.52
CA HIS A 353 -30.51 -2.50 19.68
C HIS A 353 -30.13 -3.79 18.95
N GLU A 354 -29.19 -4.58 19.49
CA GLU A 354 -28.71 -5.82 18.86
C GLU A 354 -29.82 -6.86 18.67
N ALA A 355 -30.74 -6.99 19.62
CA ALA A 355 -31.82 -7.98 19.53
C ALA A 355 -32.70 -7.79 18.28
N GLU A 356 -33.09 -6.54 18.02
CA GLU A 356 -33.88 -6.19 16.84
C GLU A 356 -33.05 -6.37 15.55
N GLY A 357 -31.80 -5.88 15.55
CA GLY A 357 -30.92 -5.97 14.39
C GLY A 357 -30.59 -7.42 14.00
N LEU A 358 -30.22 -8.25 14.98
CA LEU A 358 -29.93 -9.67 14.75
C LEU A 358 -31.17 -10.47 14.31
N ALA A 359 -32.36 -10.17 14.88
CA ALA A 359 -33.60 -10.81 14.46
C ALA A 359 -33.93 -10.46 13.01
N ALA A 360 -33.84 -9.18 12.61
CA ALA A 360 -34.05 -8.75 11.23
C ALA A 360 -33.06 -9.41 10.26
N MET A 361 -31.77 -9.42 10.60
CA MET A 361 -30.72 -10.06 9.81
C MET A 361 -30.96 -11.57 9.66
N SER A 362 -31.27 -12.27 10.74
CA SER A 362 -31.55 -13.71 10.71
C SER A 362 -32.77 -14.05 9.83
N SER A 363 -33.86 -13.29 9.97
CA SER A 363 -35.07 -13.45 9.15
C SER A 363 -34.77 -13.26 7.67
N PHE A 364 -34.06 -12.16 7.33
CA PHE A 364 -33.67 -11.85 5.97
C PHE A 364 -32.80 -12.96 5.36
N LEU A 365 -31.69 -13.35 6.02
CA LEU A 365 -30.77 -14.36 5.48
C LEU A 365 -31.44 -15.72 5.26
N LYS A 366 -32.38 -16.10 6.15
CA LYS A 366 -33.17 -17.33 5.98
C LYS A 366 -34.10 -17.23 4.79
N SER A 367 -34.82 -16.10 4.64
CA SER A 367 -35.75 -15.91 3.52
C SER A 367 -35.03 -15.93 2.16
N GLN A 368 -33.77 -15.47 2.11
CA GLN A 368 -32.98 -15.48 0.87
C GLN A 368 -32.14 -16.75 0.66
N GLY A 369 -32.19 -17.73 1.56
CA GLY A 369 -31.45 -18.98 1.42
C GLY A 369 -29.92 -18.88 1.56
N ILE A 370 -29.43 -17.78 2.09
CA ILE A 370 -27.99 -17.49 2.27
C ILE A 370 -27.56 -17.53 3.75
N TYR A 371 -28.40 -18.06 4.61
CA TYR A 371 -28.16 -18.16 6.06
C TYR A 371 -27.03 -19.16 6.35
N GLY A 372 -26.04 -18.73 7.12
CA GLY A 372 -25.04 -19.58 7.77
C GLY A 372 -25.31 -19.64 9.27
N LEU A 373 -24.95 -18.59 9.99
CA LEU A 373 -25.16 -18.44 11.43
C LEU A 373 -25.39 -16.97 11.78
N VAL A 374 -26.26 -16.69 12.73
CA VAL A 374 -26.44 -15.36 13.31
C VAL A 374 -26.37 -15.48 14.83
N SER A 375 -25.44 -14.78 15.46
CA SER A 375 -25.20 -14.79 16.91
C SER A 375 -24.96 -13.39 17.45
N GLY A 376 -25.28 -13.23 18.72
CA GLY A 376 -25.02 -12.03 19.53
C GLY A 376 -23.72 -12.15 20.33
N PRO A 377 -23.55 -11.27 21.36
CA PRO A 377 -22.33 -11.19 22.19
C PRO A 377 -22.09 -12.43 23.06
N GLY A 378 -23.07 -13.33 23.19
CA GLY A 378 -22.90 -14.60 23.90
C GLY A 378 -21.96 -15.59 23.23
N MET A 379 -21.68 -15.40 21.93
CA MET A 379 -20.63 -16.12 21.21
C MET A 379 -19.32 -15.33 21.30
N THR A 380 -18.20 -16.01 21.53
CA THR A 380 -16.86 -15.38 21.44
C THR A 380 -16.63 -14.79 20.07
N LEU A 381 -15.82 -13.73 19.99
CA LEU A 381 -15.55 -13.00 18.73
C LEU A 381 -14.97 -13.92 17.67
N THR A 382 -14.10 -14.83 18.05
CA THR A 382 -13.36 -15.73 17.16
C THR A 382 -14.17 -16.97 16.74
N ASP A 383 -15.13 -17.45 17.54
CA ASP A 383 -15.87 -18.70 17.28
C ASP A 383 -16.69 -18.68 15.98
N ILE A 384 -17.02 -17.48 15.46
CA ILE A 384 -17.71 -17.33 14.19
C ILE A 384 -16.83 -17.78 13.00
N VAL A 385 -15.50 -17.69 13.13
CA VAL A 385 -14.57 -18.00 12.05
C VAL A 385 -14.54 -19.49 11.72
N PRO A 386 -14.24 -20.41 12.66
CA PRO A 386 -14.25 -21.83 12.35
C PRO A 386 -15.63 -22.30 11.85
N ALA A 387 -16.73 -21.76 12.40
CA ALA A 387 -18.08 -22.10 11.90
C ALA A 387 -18.28 -21.70 10.43
N ALA A 388 -17.74 -20.55 10.02
CA ALA A 388 -17.82 -20.09 8.64
C ALA A 388 -16.89 -20.92 7.71
N LEU A 389 -15.67 -21.21 8.15
CA LEU A 389 -14.66 -21.92 7.36
C LEU A 389 -15.06 -23.39 7.06
N GLU A 390 -15.84 -24.03 7.93
CA GLU A 390 -16.37 -25.38 7.65
C GLU A 390 -17.14 -25.44 6.32
N THR A 391 -17.82 -24.36 5.91
CA THR A 391 -18.61 -24.35 4.67
C THR A 391 -17.76 -24.31 3.40
N ILE A 392 -16.46 -24.02 3.52
CA ILE A 392 -15.54 -23.92 2.37
C ILE A 392 -14.40 -24.95 2.42
N LYS A 393 -14.38 -25.85 3.44
CA LYS A 393 -13.29 -26.85 3.66
C LYS A 393 -12.97 -27.71 2.44
N ASP A 394 -13.98 -28.16 1.70
CA ASP A 394 -13.77 -29.07 0.54
C ASP A 394 -13.39 -28.33 -0.76
N GLY A 395 -13.15 -27.04 -0.70
CA GLY A 395 -12.76 -26.21 -1.84
C GLY A 395 -11.26 -25.90 -1.93
N LYS A 396 -10.45 -26.53 -1.06
CA LYS A 396 -8.98 -26.42 -1.08
C LYS A 396 -8.37 -27.23 -2.19
#